data_48f5c15afc12bea4b761b5449f218a91
#
_entry.id   48f5c15afc12bea4b761b5449f218a91
#
_cell.length_a   1.000
_cell.length_b   1.000
_cell.length_c   1.000
_cell.angle_alpha   90.00
_cell.angle_beta   90.00
_cell.angle_gamma   90.00
#
_symmetry.space_group_name_H-M   'P 1'
#
loop_
_entity.id
_entity.type
_entity.pdbx_description
1 polymer ?
#
loop_
_entity_poly.entity_id
_entity_poly.type
_entity_poly.pdbx_seq_one_letter_code
_entity_poly.pdbx_strand_id
1 'polypeptide(L)'
;MTAANKDFFEALSMLEHERGITAEYLIEKIKAAIIIAVKKNYEVEEDHIRVDIDPDTGRFDVALIQDIVADEDWYDEHAEIGVTEARKIRSSYEVGDRIITPLKTRDFGRIAAQTEKHVIRQGIREAERNQQLSEIQSRAHDIVQATVTRVDTEKGIVALDLGKGGEAVLPRNEQVPGEVYTEGETLQVYIVDVVSTERGPRVMISRTHPGLVKRLFELEVPEIFDGTVEVKAISREAGARTKMAVWSKDPNVNPVSACIGEHGARVAAVVEKLGGEKIDIVKWSEDISEFISAALSPAKVVKVELLPGETRSCRVTVPDQQLSLAIGNKGQNARLCARLTGYNIDIRPESGYYGEDEEPKKDAADAE
;
A
#
# COMPACT_ATOMS: atom_id res chain seq x y z
N MET A 1 -4.40 -41.75 -20.78
CA MET A 1 -3.62 -41.10 -19.70
C MET A 1 -2.47 -42.05 -19.32
N THR A 2 -1.24 -41.55 -19.36
CA THR A 2 -0.15 -42.29 -18.73
C THR A 2 -0.23 -42.12 -17.23
N ALA A 3 0.22 -43.12 -16.43
CA ALA A 3 0.17 -43.06 -14.96
C ALA A 3 0.87 -41.77 -14.43
N ALA A 4 1.98 -41.36 -15.05
CA ALA A 4 2.73 -40.16 -14.70
C ALA A 4 1.92 -38.86 -14.88
N ASN A 5 1.07 -38.77 -15.89
CA ASN A 5 0.22 -37.59 -16.09
C ASN A 5 -0.87 -37.50 -15.00
N LYS A 6 -1.41 -38.64 -14.58
CA LYS A 6 -2.42 -38.69 -13.53
C LYS A 6 -1.87 -38.19 -12.20
N ASP A 7 -0.69 -38.66 -11.80
CA ASP A 7 -0.02 -38.28 -10.56
C ASP A 7 0.31 -36.77 -10.56
N PHE A 8 0.66 -36.22 -11.72
CA PHE A 8 0.93 -34.78 -11.91
C PHE A 8 -0.31 -33.94 -11.67
N PHE A 9 -1.45 -34.24 -12.29
CA PHE A 9 -2.68 -33.50 -12.12
C PHE A 9 -3.30 -33.66 -10.72
N GLU A 10 -3.16 -34.83 -10.11
CA GLU A 10 -3.54 -35.07 -8.71
C GLU A 10 -2.71 -34.18 -7.76
N ALA A 11 -1.40 -34.03 -8.00
CA ALA A 11 -0.53 -33.15 -7.22
C ALA A 11 -0.92 -31.66 -7.38
N LEU A 12 -1.28 -31.22 -8.59
CA LEU A 12 -1.79 -29.86 -8.81
C LEU A 12 -3.10 -29.60 -8.07
N SER A 13 -4.04 -30.54 -8.12
CA SER A 13 -5.32 -30.43 -7.39
C SER A 13 -5.13 -30.41 -5.87
N MET A 14 -4.18 -31.20 -5.34
CA MET A 14 -3.83 -31.14 -3.91
C MET A 14 -3.26 -29.78 -3.52
N LEU A 15 -2.39 -29.18 -4.34
CA LEU A 15 -1.83 -27.85 -4.10
C LEU A 15 -2.90 -26.75 -4.14
N GLU A 16 -3.88 -26.88 -5.02
CA GLU A 16 -5.02 -25.97 -5.09
C GLU A 16 -5.84 -26.02 -3.79
N HIS A 17 -6.11 -27.23 -3.30
CA HIS A 17 -6.90 -27.43 -2.08
C HIS A 17 -6.16 -27.03 -0.80
N GLU A 18 -4.85 -27.34 -0.70
CA GLU A 18 -4.05 -27.09 0.51
C GLU A 18 -3.51 -25.65 0.60
N ARG A 19 -3.23 -25.03 -0.55
CA ARG A 19 -2.53 -23.74 -0.62
C ARG A 19 -3.33 -22.63 -1.28
N GLY A 20 -4.52 -22.93 -1.83
CA GLY A 20 -5.37 -21.96 -2.52
C GLY A 20 -4.76 -21.41 -3.83
N ILE A 21 -3.82 -22.15 -4.44
CA ILE A 21 -3.16 -21.79 -5.68
C ILE A 21 -3.87 -22.49 -6.82
N THR A 22 -4.47 -21.75 -7.74
CA THR A 22 -5.24 -22.35 -8.85
C THR A 22 -4.36 -23.21 -9.75
N ALA A 23 -4.89 -24.36 -10.16
CA ALA A 23 -4.21 -25.28 -11.07
C ALA A 23 -3.84 -24.57 -12.40
N GLU A 24 -4.71 -23.69 -12.89
CA GLU A 24 -4.47 -22.89 -14.10
C GLU A 24 -3.20 -22.04 -14.00
N TYR A 25 -2.99 -21.34 -12.88
CA TYR A 25 -1.79 -20.54 -12.66
C TYR A 25 -0.50 -21.39 -12.73
N LEU A 26 -0.50 -22.54 -12.08
CA LEU A 26 0.64 -23.45 -12.08
C LEU A 26 0.88 -24.04 -13.49
N ILE A 27 -0.17 -24.39 -14.22
CA ILE A 27 -0.09 -24.88 -15.60
C ILE A 27 0.53 -23.83 -16.53
N GLU A 28 0.13 -22.56 -16.40
CA GLU A 28 0.73 -21.49 -17.19
C GLU A 28 2.22 -21.30 -16.92
N LYS A 29 2.63 -21.37 -15.66
CA LYS A 29 4.05 -21.30 -15.28
C LYS A 29 4.83 -22.51 -15.82
N ILE A 30 4.24 -23.69 -15.80
CA ILE A 30 4.85 -24.90 -16.32
C ILE A 30 4.96 -24.82 -17.85
N LYS A 31 3.92 -24.36 -18.56
CA LYS A 31 3.97 -24.12 -20.01
C LYS A 31 5.12 -23.20 -20.39
N ALA A 32 5.22 -22.03 -19.72
CA ALA A 32 6.28 -21.07 -19.97
C ALA A 32 7.68 -21.67 -19.76
N ALA A 33 7.87 -22.46 -18.72
CA ALA A 33 9.16 -23.08 -18.44
C ALA A 33 9.53 -24.17 -19.44
N ILE A 34 8.54 -24.92 -19.92
CA ILE A 34 8.72 -25.92 -20.98
C ILE A 34 9.14 -25.24 -22.28
N ILE A 35 8.46 -24.14 -22.64
CA ILE A 35 8.82 -23.36 -23.83
C ILE A 35 10.28 -22.89 -23.76
N ILE A 36 10.71 -22.32 -22.61
CA ILE A 36 12.10 -21.88 -22.41
C ILE A 36 13.09 -23.07 -22.54
N ALA A 37 12.72 -24.23 -21.98
CA ALA A 37 13.56 -25.42 -22.03
C ALA A 37 13.68 -25.98 -23.47
N VAL A 38 12.57 -26.04 -24.21
CA VAL A 38 12.54 -26.49 -25.62
C VAL A 38 13.31 -25.51 -26.49
N LYS A 39 13.07 -24.18 -26.35
CA LYS A 39 13.83 -23.13 -27.04
C LYS A 39 15.32 -23.31 -26.88
N LYS A 40 15.80 -23.57 -25.68
CA LYS A 40 17.22 -23.74 -25.38
C LYS A 40 17.80 -25.04 -25.96
N ASN A 41 17.03 -26.13 -26.01
CA ASN A 41 17.53 -27.44 -26.45
C ASN A 41 17.47 -27.64 -27.95
N TYR A 42 16.51 -27.01 -28.62
CA TYR A 42 16.27 -27.15 -30.05
C TYR A 42 16.68 -25.90 -30.82
N GLU A 43 17.15 -24.84 -30.13
CA GLU A 43 17.60 -23.56 -30.70
C GLU A 43 16.55 -22.89 -31.60
N VAL A 44 15.26 -23.10 -31.32
CA VAL A 44 14.11 -22.54 -32.05
C VAL A 44 13.48 -21.35 -31.30
N GLU A 45 12.77 -20.47 -32.02
CA GLU A 45 12.00 -19.39 -31.42
C GLU A 45 10.68 -19.91 -30.83
N GLU A 46 10.04 -19.06 -30.00
CA GLU A 46 8.85 -19.44 -29.22
C GLU A 46 7.65 -19.80 -30.09
N ASP A 47 7.50 -19.16 -31.24
CA ASP A 47 6.41 -19.39 -32.20
C ASP A 47 6.52 -20.75 -32.92
N HIS A 48 7.67 -21.40 -32.85
CA HIS A 48 7.89 -22.79 -33.30
C HIS A 48 7.63 -23.84 -32.21
N ILE A 49 7.12 -23.46 -31.05
CA ILE A 49 6.89 -24.37 -29.93
C ILE A 49 5.42 -24.37 -29.56
N ARG A 50 4.83 -25.56 -29.48
CA ARG A 50 3.45 -25.77 -28.99
C ARG A 50 3.45 -26.64 -27.75
N VAL A 51 2.85 -26.14 -26.68
CA VAL A 51 2.67 -26.87 -25.41
C VAL A 51 1.18 -26.89 -25.06
N ASP A 52 0.58 -28.07 -25.09
CA ASP A 52 -0.82 -28.31 -24.73
C ASP A 52 -0.90 -29.08 -23.42
N ILE A 53 -1.38 -28.43 -22.35
CA ILE A 53 -1.64 -29.04 -21.04
C ILE A 53 -3.09 -28.78 -20.70
N ASP A 54 -3.87 -29.85 -20.57
CA ASP A 54 -5.30 -29.81 -20.25
C ASP A 54 -5.56 -30.69 -19.02
N PRO A 55 -5.91 -30.09 -17.88
CA PRO A 55 -6.15 -30.83 -16.63
C PRO A 55 -7.38 -31.73 -16.70
N ASP A 56 -8.42 -31.36 -17.46
CA ASP A 56 -9.69 -32.09 -17.53
C ASP A 56 -9.53 -33.38 -18.30
N THR A 57 -8.77 -33.35 -19.39
CA THR A 57 -8.49 -34.53 -20.21
C THR A 57 -7.21 -35.27 -19.83
N GLY A 58 -6.38 -34.68 -18.97
CA GLY A 58 -5.06 -35.18 -18.60
C GLY A 58 -4.07 -35.20 -19.76
N ARG A 59 -4.28 -34.32 -20.73
CA ARG A 59 -3.45 -34.17 -21.92
C ARG A 59 -2.21 -33.34 -21.60
N PHE A 60 -1.06 -33.87 -22.02
CA PHE A 60 0.23 -33.20 -21.88
C PHE A 60 1.05 -33.45 -23.14
N ASP A 61 0.97 -32.55 -24.09
CA ASP A 61 1.63 -32.66 -25.40
C ASP A 61 2.58 -31.48 -25.64
N VAL A 62 3.75 -31.78 -26.13
CA VAL A 62 4.75 -30.82 -26.57
C VAL A 62 5.14 -31.14 -28.00
N ALA A 63 5.12 -30.14 -28.87
CA ALA A 63 5.41 -30.31 -30.27
C ALA A 63 6.20 -29.11 -30.82
N LEU A 64 7.01 -29.35 -31.83
CA LEU A 64 7.58 -28.30 -32.69
C LEU A 64 6.60 -27.96 -33.82
N ILE A 65 6.53 -26.68 -34.14
CA ILE A 65 5.84 -26.15 -35.29
C ILE A 65 6.93 -25.84 -36.32
N GLN A 66 6.97 -26.58 -37.42
CA GLN A 66 7.96 -26.37 -38.45
C GLN A 66 7.32 -25.74 -39.70
N ASP A 67 7.96 -24.72 -40.24
CA ASP A 67 7.53 -24.10 -41.50
C ASP A 67 7.98 -24.95 -42.66
N ILE A 68 7.10 -25.18 -43.64
CA ILE A 68 7.42 -25.94 -44.83
C ILE A 68 8.09 -25.03 -45.87
N VAL A 69 9.35 -25.27 -46.15
CA VAL A 69 10.17 -24.49 -47.07
C VAL A 69 10.51 -25.31 -48.31
N ALA A 70 11.04 -24.65 -49.37
CA ALA A 70 11.60 -25.35 -50.52
C ALA A 70 12.80 -26.17 -50.05
N ASP A 71 13.05 -27.33 -50.68
CA ASP A 71 14.14 -28.24 -50.27
C ASP A 71 15.53 -27.57 -50.33
N GLU A 72 15.72 -26.58 -51.20
CA GLU A 72 16.92 -25.77 -51.31
C GLU A 72 17.08 -24.69 -50.25
N ASP A 73 15.98 -24.30 -49.58
CA ASP A 73 15.92 -23.28 -48.52
C ASP A 73 15.84 -23.92 -47.14
N TRP A 74 15.96 -25.22 -47.00
CA TRP A 74 15.90 -25.95 -45.74
C TRP A 74 17.27 -25.92 -45.03
N TYR A 75 17.40 -25.02 -44.03
CA TYR A 75 18.64 -24.82 -43.26
C TYR A 75 18.54 -25.25 -41.81
N ASP A 76 17.34 -25.17 -41.20
CA ASP A 76 17.10 -25.47 -39.79
C ASP A 76 16.13 -26.66 -39.65
N GLU A 77 16.68 -27.83 -39.29
CA GLU A 77 15.88 -29.07 -39.15
C GLU A 77 14.87 -29.03 -38.02
N HIS A 78 14.92 -28.05 -37.10
CA HIS A 78 14.02 -27.91 -35.99
C HIS A 78 12.91 -26.88 -36.24
N ALA A 79 13.21 -25.79 -36.93
CA ALA A 79 12.25 -24.74 -37.28
C ALA A 79 11.59 -24.96 -38.64
N GLU A 80 12.26 -25.69 -39.54
CA GLU A 80 11.83 -25.86 -40.91
C GLU A 80 11.80 -27.33 -41.33
N ILE A 81 11.07 -27.62 -42.39
CA ILE A 81 11.06 -28.94 -43.03
C ILE A 81 10.93 -28.76 -44.56
N GLY A 82 11.74 -29.48 -45.33
CA GLY A 82 11.66 -29.45 -46.76
C GLY A 82 10.34 -30.02 -47.28
N VAL A 83 9.81 -29.41 -48.37
CA VAL A 83 8.51 -29.77 -48.93
C VAL A 83 8.45 -31.23 -49.37
N THR A 84 9.55 -31.81 -49.82
CA THR A 84 9.63 -33.23 -50.21
C THR A 84 9.44 -34.14 -48.98
N GLU A 85 10.03 -33.83 -47.85
CA GLU A 85 9.87 -34.59 -46.59
C GLU A 85 8.47 -34.38 -46.02
N ALA A 86 7.96 -33.15 -46.03
CA ALA A 86 6.61 -32.83 -45.55
C ALA A 86 5.55 -33.62 -46.35
N ARG A 87 5.71 -33.77 -47.64
CA ARG A 87 4.78 -34.53 -48.51
C ARG A 87 4.80 -36.04 -48.26
N LYS A 88 5.84 -36.59 -47.67
CA LYS A 88 5.85 -38.01 -47.21
C LYS A 88 4.91 -38.20 -46.03
N ILE A 89 4.72 -37.15 -45.22
CA ILE A 89 3.81 -37.20 -44.07
C ILE A 89 2.35 -36.99 -44.54
N ARG A 90 2.16 -35.95 -45.40
CA ARG A 90 0.87 -35.64 -46.01
C ARG A 90 1.04 -35.05 -47.39
N SER A 91 0.53 -35.72 -48.42
CA SER A 91 0.70 -35.33 -49.82
C SER A 91 0.17 -33.96 -50.22
N SER A 92 -0.73 -33.39 -49.42
CA SER A 92 -1.35 -32.08 -49.65
C SER A 92 -0.55 -30.88 -49.09
N TYR A 93 0.60 -31.07 -48.47
CA TYR A 93 1.42 -29.97 -47.95
C TYR A 93 2.14 -29.21 -49.08
N GLU A 94 2.12 -27.88 -48.92
CA GLU A 94 2.76 -26.93 -49.83
C GLU A 94 3.75 -26.05 -49.10
N VAL A 95 4.67 -25.40 -49.84
CA VAL A 95 5.61 -24.43 -49.26
C VAL A 95 4.82 -23.27 -48.64
N GLY A 96 5.14 -22.89 -47.41
CA GLY A 96 4.41 -21.89 -46.62
C GLY A 96 3.37 -22.47 -45.64
N ASP A 97 3.07 -23.77 -45.74
CA ASP A 97 2.26 -24.45 -44.70
C ASP A 97 3.08 -24.71 -43.44
N ARG A 98 2.40 -25.06 -42.33
CA ARG A 98 3.00 -25.43 -41.04
C ARG A 98 2.68 -26.87 -40.69
N ILE A 99 3.66 -27.58 -40.18
CA ILE A 99 3.52 -28.94 -39.69
C ILE A 99 3.80 -28.98 -38.20
N ILE A 100 2.98 -29.76 -37.46
CA ILE A 100 3.15 -29.97 -36.01
C ILE A 100 3.82 -31.34 -35.82
N THR A 101 5.06 -31.33 -35.36
CA THR A 101 5.85 -32.53 -35.10
C THR A 101 5.93 -32.79 -33.61
N PRO A 102 5.24 -33.83 -33.09
CA PRO A 102 5.25 -34.10 -31.66
C PRO A 102 6.63 -34.53 -31.17
N LEU A 103 7.08 -33.92 -30.07
CA LEU A 103 8.33 -34.32 -29.43
C LEU A 103 8.12 -35.59 -28.62
N LYS A 104 9.06 -36.55 -28.75
CA LYS A 104 8.96 -37.82 -28.01
C LYS A 104 9.19 -37.59 -26.52
N THR A 105 8.26 -38.07 -25.69
CA THR A 105 8.29 -37.91 -24.23
C THR A 105 9.61 -38.42 -23.59
N ARG A 106 10.34 -39.33 -24.23
CA ARG A 106 11.61 -39.87 -23.74
C ARG A 106 12.76 -38.86 -23.76
N ASP A 107 12.80 -37.95 -24.76
CA ASP A 107 13.83 -36.94 -24.90
C ASP A 107 13.53 -35.74 -24.02
N PHE A 108 12.26 -35.59 -23.69
CA PHE A 108 11.72 -34.49 -22.90
C PHE A 108 11.60 -34.83 -21.38
N GLY A 109 11.46 -36.09 -21.01
CA GLY A 109 11.16 -36.50 -19.63
C GLY A 109 12.18 -36.07 -18.57
N ARG A 110 13.47 -35.95 -18.92
CA ARG A 110 14.50 -35.43 -18.00
C ARG A 110 14.40 -33.92 -17.81
N ILE A 111 14.12 -33.19 -18.88
CA ILE A 111 13.98 -31.75 -18.89
C ILE A 111 12.70 -31.37 -18.13
N ALA A 112 11.59 -32.08 -18.42
CA ALA A 112 10.32 -31.88 -17.76
C ALA A 112 10.45 -32.10 -16.25
N ALA A 113 11.04 -33.22 -15.79
CA ALA A 113 11.15 -33.53 -14.38
C ALA A 113 12.03 -32.57 -13.57
N GLN A 114 13.09 -32.02 -14.16
CA GLN A 114 13.94 -31.01 -13.51
C GLN A 114 13.29 -29.62 -13.51
N THR A 115 12.68 -29.26 -14.62
CA THR A 115 11.99 -27.97 -14.80
C THR A 115 10.72 -27.92 -13.94
N GLU A 116 9.92 -28.99 -13.96
CA GLU A 116 8.72 -29.16 -13.15
C GLU A 116 8.97 -28.87 -11.67
N LYS A 117 9.95 -29.55 -11.07
CA LYS A 117 10.26 -29.39 -9.64
C LYS A 117 10.71 -27.97 -9.27
N HIS A 118 11.48 -27.33 -10.16
CA HIS A 118 11.94 -25.95 -9.94
C HIS A 118 10.82 -24.93 -10.10
N VAL A 119 10.05 -25.06 -11.18
CA VAL A 119 8.97 -24.16 -11.56
C VAL A 119 7.79 -24.25 -10.59
N ILE A 120 7.39 -25.45 -10.18
CA ILE A 120 6.35 -25.64 -9.17
C ILE A 120 6.76 -24.98 -7.86
N ARG A 121 7.99 -25.18 -7.39
CA ARG A 121 8.47 -24.52 -6.16
C ARG A 121 8.51 -22.99 -6.28
N GLN A 122 8.92 -22.48 -7.43
CA GLN A 122 8.92 -21.03 -7.68
C GLN A 122 7.50 -20.51 -7.78
N GLY A 123 6.62 -21.17 -8.53
CA GLY A 123 5.21 -20.80 -8.68
C GLY A 123 4.46 -20.78 -7.35
N ILE A 124 4.69 -21.79 -6.49
CA ILE A 124 4.14 -21.83 -5.12
C ILE A 124 4.62 -20.62 -4.32
N ARG A 125 5.91 -20.32 -4.32
CA ARG A 125 6.45 -19.16 -3.60
C ARG A 125 5.89 -17.84 -4.11
N GLU A 126 5.75 -17.68 -5.43
CA GLU A 126 5.17 -16.48 -6.03
C GLU A 126 3.68 -16.34 -5.67
N ALA A 127 2.92 -17.45 -5.68
CA ALA A 127 1.51 -17.44 -5.34
C ALA A 127 1.29 -17.16 -3.84
N GLU A 128 2.02 -17.82 -2.94
CA GLU A 128 2.00 -17.51 -1.50
C GLU A 128 2.31 -16.04 -1.23
N ARG A 129 3.30 -15.49 -1.95
CA ARG A 129 3.69 -14.10 -1.87
C ARG A 129 2.60 -13.14 -2.36
N ASN A 130 1.95 -13.46 -3.49
CA ASN A 130 0.86 -12.65 -4.02
C ASN A 130 -0.38 -12.70 -3.11
N GLN A 131 -0.68 -13.85 -2.53
CA GLN A 131 -1.75 -13.99 -1.55
C GLN A 131 -1.47 -13.17 -0.28
N GLN A 132 -0.25 -13.26 0.27
CA GLN A 132 0.18 -12.44 1.39
C GLN A 132 0.11 -10.94 1.05
N LEU A 133 0.56 -10.56 -0.15
CA LEU A 133 0.48 -9.18 -0.62
C LEU A 133 -0.98 -8.70 -0.66
N SER A 134 -1.89 -9.48 -1.23
CA SER A 134 -3.31 -9.13 -1.32
C SER A 134 -3.97 -9.03 0.07
N GLU A 135 -3.67 -9.96 0.98
CA GLU A 135 -4.20 -9.94 2.36
C GLU A 135 -3.71 -8.69 3.11
N ILE A 136 -2.44 -8.32 2.97
CA ILE A 136 -1.88 -7.15 3.63
C ILE A 136 -2.36 -5.85 2.95
N GLN A 137 -2.47 -5.83 1.62
CA GLN A 137 -3.01 -4.68 0.89
C GLN A 137 -4.44 -4.34 1.27
N SER A 138 -5.26 -5.34 1.58
CA SER A 138 -6.63 -5.11 2.07
C SER A 138 -6.67 -4.35 3.40
N ARG A 139 -5.55 -4.33 4.14
CA ARG A 139 -5.36 -3.61 5.40
C ARG A 139 -4.61 -2.29 5.23
N ALA A 140 -4.30 -1.89 3.99
CA ALA A 140 -3.72 -0.58 3.73
C ALA A 140 -4.64 0.53 4.26
N HIS A 141 -4.05 1.59 4.80
CA HIS A 141 -4.76 2.71 5.43
C HIS A 141 -5.54 2.33 6.69
N ASP A 142 -5.19 1.22 7.33
CA ASP A 142 -5.74 0.79 8.61
C ASP A 142 -4.66 0.75 9.70
N ILE A 143 -5.08 0.56 10.95
CA ILE A 143 -4.18 0.35 12.08
C ILE A 143 -4.04 -1.13 12.39
N VAL A 144 -2.83 -1.52 12.74
CA VAL A 144 -2.53 -2.88 13.18
C VAL A 144 -1.77 -2.86 14.50
N GLN A 145 -2.00 -3.88 15.29
CA GLN A 145 -1.21 -4.14 16.47
C GLN A 145 0.11 -4.78 16.04
N ALA A 146 1.22 -4.25 16.53
CA ALA A 146 2.55 -4.70 16.19
C ALA A 146 3.38 -4.90 17.46
N THR A 147 4.25 -5.90 17.46
CA THR A 147 5.16 -6.16 18.59
C THR A 147 6.58 -5.78 18.20
N VAL A 148 7.26 -5.03 19.05
CA VAL A 148 8.67 -4.64 18.86
C VAL A 148 9.55 -5.88 18.97
N THR A 149 10.22 -6.24 17.88
CA THR A 149 11.13 -7.40 17.82
C THR A 149 12.58 -7.00 18.07
N ARG A 150 12.98 -5.81 17.61
CA ARG A 150 14.34 -5.29 17.78
C ARG A 150 14.38 -3.78 17.66
N VAL A 151 15.23 -3.16 18.49
CA VAL A 151 15.53 -1.73 18.43
C VAL A 151 16.99 -1.56 18.03
N ASP A 152 17.23 -0.96 16.87
CA ASP A 152 18.59 -0.65 16.38
C ASP A 152 18.83 0.85 16.57
N THR A 153 19.48 1.18 17.68
CA THR A 153 19.76 2.57 18.07
C THR A 153 20.79 3.24 17.17
N GLU A 154 21.72 2.48 16.57
CA GLU A 154 22.74 3.03 15.68
C GLU A 154 22.13 3.49 14.35
N LYS A 155 21.24 2.68 13.79
CA LYS A 155 20.51 3.02 12.56
C LYS A 155 19.27 3.85 12.80
N GLY A 156 18.82 3.95 14.05
CA GLY A 156 17.60 4.63 14.43
C GLY A 156 16.34 3.97 13.86
N ILE A 157 16.31 2.64 13.74
CA ILE A 157 15.19 1.88 13.24
C ILE A 157 14.64 0.93 14.29
N VAL A 158 13.31 0.69 14.22
CA VAL A 158 12.61 -0.28 15.06
C VAL A 158 12.02 -1.34 14.17
N ALA A 159 12.33 -2.61 14.40
CA ALA A 159 11.72 -3.72 13.71
C ALA A 159 10.48 -4.18 14.48
N LEU A 160 9.38 -4.39 13.76
CA LEU A 160 8.08 -4.73 14.30
C LEU A 160 7.55 -6.00 13.63
N ASP A 161 6.99 -6.89 14.43
CA ASP A 161 6.20 -8.02 13.94
C ASP A 161 4.72 -7.61 13.88
N LEU A 162 4.15 -7.69 12.69
CA LEU A 162 2.73 -7.41 12.42
C LEU A 162 1.86 -8.68 12.49
N GLY A 163 2.39 -9.78 13.00
CA GLY A 163 1.74 -11.09 12.99
C GLY A 163 1.62 -11.65 11.57
N LYS A 164 0.41 -11.92 11.11
CA LYS A 164 0.19 -12.41 9.73
C LYS A 164 0.69 -11.45 8.64
N GLY A 165 0.97 -10.19 8.99
CA GLY A 165 1.53 -9.17 8.10
C GLY A 165 3.04 -9.26 7.92
N GLY A 166 3.73 -10.17 8.64
CA GLY A 166 5.17 -10.32 8.61
C GLY A 166 5.91 -9.21 9.35
N GLU A 167 7.20 -9.08 9.09
CA GLU A 167 8.04 -8.05 9.69
C GLU A 167 7.94 -6.73 8.91
N ALA A 168 7.89 -5.62 9.65
CA ALA A 168 7.97 -4.28 9.13
C ALA A 168 9.03 -3.45 9.87
N VAL A 169 9.54 -2.43 9.21
CA VAL A 169 10.53 -1.53 9.78
C VAL A 169 9.92 -0.16 9.96
N LEU A 170 10.01 0.38 11.17
CA LEU A 170 9.63 1.74 11.51
C LEU A 170 10.88 2.63 11.47
N PRO A 171 11.09 3.40 10.40
CA PRO A 171 12.24 4.27 10.27
C PRO A 171 12.11 5.50 11.18
N ARG A 172 13.22 6.16 11.48
CA ARG A 172 13.27 7.27 12.44
C ARG A 172 12.30 8.43 12.16
N ASN A 173 12.08 8.74 10.89
CA ASN A 173 11.13 9.79 10.47
C ASN A 173 9.66 9.42 10.69
N GLU A 174 9.35 8.14 10.88
CA GLU A 174 8.01 7.62 11.17
C GLU A 174 7.80 7.29 12.65
N GLN A 175 8.85 7.49 13.49
CA GLN A 175 8.78 7.35 14.94
C GLN A 175 8.33 8.66 15.58
N VAL A 176 7.55 8.56 16.66
CA VAL A 176 7.11 9.74 17.41
C VAL A 176 8.29 10.28 18.23
N PRO A 177 8.61 11.59 18.12
CA PRO A 177 9.67 12.19 18.90
C PRO A 177 9.44 12.02 20.42
N GLY A 178 10.43 11.46 21.10
CA GLY A 178 10.38 11.23 22.55
C GLY A 178 9.70 9.92 22.97
N GLU A 179 9.11 9.17 22.05
CA GLU A 179 8.59 7.82 22.34
C GLU A 179 9.76 6.83 22.48
N VAL A 180 9.72 6.01 23.52
CA VAL A 180 10.74 4.98 23.78
C VAL A 180 10.15 3.63 23.41
N TYR A 181 10.85 2.90 22.54
CA TYR A 181 10.42 1.57 22.10
C TYR A 181 11.21 0.50 22.83
N THR A 182 10.52 -0.48 23.39
CA THR A 182 11.11 -1.58 24.16
C THR A 182 10.83 -2.91 23.47
N GLU A 183 11.82 -3.79 23.36
CA GLU A 183 11.63 -5.14 22.80
C GLU A 183 10.56 -5.91 23.58
N GLY A 184 9.64 -6.56 22.86
CA GLY A 184 8.47 -7.24 23.41
C GLY A 184 7.26 -6.34 23.68
N GLU A 185 7.39 -5.03 23.56
CA GLU A 185 6.29 -4.09 23.70
C GLU A 185 5.34 -4.19 22.51
N THR A 186 4.05 -4.04 22.79
CA THR A 186 3.02 -4.04 21.74
C THR A 186 2.46 -2.63 21.55
N LEU A 187 2.45 -2.18 20.31
CA LEU A 187 1.97 -0.84 19.94
C LEU A 187 1.10 -0.89 18.68
N GLN A 188 0.31 0.16 18.48
CA GLN A 188 -0.50 0.31 17.26
C GLN A 188 0.26 1.15 16.23
N VAL A 189 0.32 0.67 15.00
CA VAL A 189 0.92 1.38 13.87
C VAL A 189 -0.08 1.51 12.72
N TYR A 190 0.06 2.58 11.95
CA TYR A 190 -0.74 2.81 10.75
C TYR A 190 -0.02 2.25 9.54
N ILE A 191 -0.71 1.46 8.72
CA ILE A 191 -0.19 0.98 7.44
C ILE A 191 -0.39 2.09 6.40
N VAL A 192 0.71 2.72 5.98
CA VAL A 192 0.69 3.79 4.99
C VAL A 192 0.48 3.22 3.60
N ASP A 193 1.24 2.18 3.26
CA ASP A 193 1.21 1.53 1.96
C ASP A 193 1.83 0.13 2.02
N VAL A 194 1.57 -0.68 0.99
CA VAL A 194 2.14 -2.02 0.83
C VAL A 194 2.71 -2.15 -0.57
N VAL A 195 4.03 -2.24 -0.66
CA VAL A 195 4.77 -2.29 -1.93
C VAL A 195 5.28 -3.70 -2.18
N SER A 196 5.07 -4.22 -3.38
CA SER A 196 5.68 -5.48 -3.83
C SER A 196 7.16 -5.27 -4.14
N THR A 197 8.03 -6.10 -3.57
CA THR A 197 9.46 -6.11 -3.88
C THR A 197 9.91 -7.51 -4.28
N GLU A 198 11.09 -7.63 -4.86
CA GLU A 198 11.66 -8.96 -5.23
C GLU A 198 11.79 -9.92 -4.04
N ARG A 199 11.91 -9.40 -2.83
CA ARG A 199 12.06 -10.18 -1.59
C ARG A 199 10.73 -10.47 -0.87
N GLY A 200 9.60 -9.91 -1.33
CA GLY A 200 8.28 -10.05 -0.71
C GLY A 200 7.56 -8.71 -0.55
N PRO A 201 6.33 -8.73 -0.03
CA PRO A 201 5.62 -7.50 0.28
C PRO A 201 6.40 -6.74 1.37
N ARG A 202 6.60 -5.43 1.12
CA ARG A 202 7.15 -4.50 2.10
C ARG A 202 6.02 -3.62 2.61
N VAL A 203 5.73 -3.74 3.89
CA VAL A 203 4.71 -2.93 4.56
C VAL A 203 5.36 -1.64 5.05
N MET A 204 4.83 -0.52 4.60
CA MET A 204 5.23 0.81 5.07
C MET A 204 4.34 1.22 6.22
N ILE A 205 4.92 1.40 7.38
CA ILE A 205 4.22 1.72 8.62
C ILE A 205 4.65 3.06 9.17
N SER A 206 3.74 3.70 9.90
CA SER A 206 3.99 5.01 10.52
C SER A 206 3.30 5.13 11.88
N ARG A 207 3.98 5.80 12.81
CA ARG A 207 3.41 6.30 14.06
C ARG A 207 3.13 7.80 14.02
N THR A 208 3.65 8.50 13.01
CA THR A 208 3.52 9.97 12.85
C THR A 208 2.37 10.36 11.93
N HIS A 209 1.89 9.45 11.09
CA HIS A 209 0.86 9.75 10.09
C HIS A 209 -0.48 10.16 10.71
N PRO A 210 -1.16 11.21 10.20
CA PRO A 210 -2.47 11.65 10.70
C PRO A 210 -3.56 10.57 10.65
N GLY A 211 -3.45 9.64 9.70
CA GLY A 211 -4.34 8.49 9.57
C GLY A 211 -4.39 7.60 10.81
N LEU A 212 -3.30 7.53 11.59
CA LEU A 212 -3.29 6.82 12.88
C LEU A 212 -4.33 7.41 13.83
N VAL A 213 -4.36 8.73 13.97
CA VAL A 213 -5.32 9.43 14.84
C VAL A 213 -6.75 9.19 14.34
N LYS A 214 -6.98 9.32 13.02
CA LYS A 214 -8.30 9.09 12.43
C LYS A 214 -8.84 7.70 12.76
N ARG A 215 -8.03 6.66 12.54
CA ARG A 215 -8.43 5.27 12.81
C ARG A 215 -8.63 4.99 14.28
N LEU A 216 -7.82 5.58 15.16
CA LEU A 216 -8.04 5.47 16.61
C LEU A 216 -9.39 6.04 17.03
N PHE A 217 -9.78 7.20 16.48
CA PHE A 217 -11.10 7.77 16.74
C PHE A 217 -12.23 6.93 16.13
N GLU A 218 -12.05 6.32 14.97
CA GLU A 218 -13.04 5.39 14.39
C GLU A 218 -13.30 4.18 15.28
N LEU A 219 -12.30 3.72 16.05
CA LEU A 219 -12.45 2.62 17.00
C LEU A 219 -13.13 3.04 18.31
N GLU A 220 -12.89 4.27 18.76
CA GLU A 220 -13.38 4.75 20.07
C GLU A 220 -14.74 5.46 19.97
N VAL A 221 -15.11 5.95 18.77
CA VAL A 221 -16.30 6.79 18.56
C VAL A 221 -17.25 6.10 17.58
N PRO A 222 -18.31 5.45 18.06
CA PRO A 222 -19.28 4.75 17.20
C PRO A 222 -19.88 5.65 16.12
N GLU A 223 -20.12 6.93 16.42
CA GLU A 223 -20.69 7.91 15.50
C GLU A 223 -19.73 8.25 14.32
N ILE A 224 -18.41 8.04 14.49
CA ILE A 224 -17.45 8.13 13.39
C ILE A 224 -17.44 6.82 12.60
N PHE A 225 -17.52 5.68 13.29
CA PHE A 225 -17.54 4.36 12.68
C PHE A 225 -18.74 4.16 11.75
N ASP A 226 -19.93 4.59 12.16
CA ASP A 226 -21.17 4.49 11.37
C ASP A 226 -21.30 5.61 10.31
N GLY A 227 -20.39 6.59 10.33
CA GLY A 227 -20.34 7.69 9.36
C GLY A 227 -21.34 8.82 9.63
N THR A 228 -22.01 8.86 10.79
CA THR A 228 -22.83 9.99 11.25
C THR A 228 -21.97 11.22 11.49
N VAL A 229 -20.79 11.01 12.12
CA VAL A 229 -19.75 12.04 12.31
C VAL A 229 -18.61 11.79 11.34
N GLU A 230 -18.21 12.80 10.60
CA GLU A 230 -17.10 12.74 9.66
C GLU A 230 -15.91 13.55 10.15
N VAL A 231 -14.72 12.96 10.05
CA VAL A 231 -13.46 13.67 10.23
C VAL A 231 -13.09 14.35 8.89
N LYS A 232 -13.22 15.68 8.84
CA LYS A 232 -12.99 16.48 7.63
C LYS A 232 -11.52 16.80 7.40
N ALA A 233 -10.77 17.09 8.46
CA ALA A 233 -9.34 17.40 8.37
C ALA A 233 -8.62 17.05 9.67
N ILE A 234 -7.33 16.71 9.55
CA ILE A 234 -6.42 16.51 10.68
C ILE A 234 -5.11 17.21 10.40
N SER A 235 -4.63 17.97 11.38
CA SER A 235 -3.30 18.56 11.39
C SER A 235 -2.56 18.08 12.63
N ARG A 236 -1.41 17.41 12.45
CA ARG A 236 -0.70 16.71 13.51
C ARG A 236 0.76 17.12 13.60
N GLU A 237 1.22 17.37 14.81
CA GLU A 237 2.62 17.38 15.22
C GLU A 237 2.79 16.20 16.20
N ALA A 238 3.24 15.06 15.67
CA ALA A 238 3.29 13.79 16.38
C ALA A 238 4.05 13.89 17.70
N GLY A 239 3.49 13.30 18.76
CA GLY A 239 4.03 13.36 20.12
C GLY A 239 3.82 14.69 20.85
N ALA A 240 3.29 15.72 20.17
CA ALA A 240 3.04 17.02 20.77
C ALA A 240 1.56 17.37 20.80
N ARG A 241 0.98 17.63 19.61
CA ARG A 241 -0.42 18.09 19.52
C ARG A 241 -1.03 17.77 18.16
N THR A 242 -2.31 17.38 18.20
CA THR A 242 -3.14 17.18 17.00
C THR A 242 -4.38 18.07 17.06
N LYS A 243 -4.76 18.67 15.92
CA LYS A 243 -6.06 19.30 15.71
C LYS A 243 -6.87 18.47 14.73
N MET A 244 -8.12 18.19 15.08
CA MET A 244 -9.05 17.39 14.28
C MET A 244 -10.34 18.15 14.06
N ALA A 245 -10.71 18.38 12.81
CA ALA A 245 -11.97 19.01 12.43
C ALA A 245 -13.02 17.95 12.14
N VAL A 246 -14.16 18.05 12.82
CA VAL A 246 -15.26 17.10 12.71
C VAL A 246 -16.57 17.78 12.34
N TRP A 247 -17.40 17.06 11.61
CA TRP A 247 -18.71 17.51 11.15
C TRP A 247 -19.73 16.38 11.30
N SER A 248 -20.99 16.70 11.53
CA SER A 248 -22.06 15.70 11.63
C SER A 248 -23.06 15.86 10.49
N LYS A 249 -23.49 14.74 9.92
CA LYS A 249 -24.58 14.66 8.97
C LYS A 249 -25.94 14.88 9.64
N ASP A 250 -26.06 14.44 10.90
CA ASP A 250 -27.26 14.61 11.71
C ASP A 250 -27.16 15.91 12.52
N PRO A 251 -28.06 16.88 12.31
CA PRO A 251 -28.05 18.15 13.06
C PRO A 251 -28.30 17.97 14.57
N ASN A 252 -28.87 16.84 14.99
CA ASN A 252 -29.10 16.52 16.41
C ASN A 252 -27.86 15.97 17.11
N VAL A 253 -26.83 15.56 16.37
CA VAL A 253 -25.58 15.03 16.92
C VAL A 253 -24.52 16.12 16.92
N ASN A 254 -24.05 16.51 18.12
CA ASN A 254 -22.91 17.40 18.23
C ASN A 254 -21.61 16.61 17.98
N PRO A 255 -20.90 16.85 16.86
CA PRO A 255 -19.74 16.03 16.47
C PRO A 255 -18.56 16.15 17.46
N VAL A 256 -18.37 17.33 18.07
CA VAL A 256 -17.30 17.55 19.05
C VAL A 256 -17.58 16.78 20.33
N SER A 257 -18.80 16.86 20.84
CA SER A 257 -19.21 16.14 22.06
C SER A 257 -19.15 14.62 21.87
N ALA A 258 -19.54 14.11 20.70
CA ALA A 258 -19.47 12.69 20.36
C ALA A 258 -18.02 12.17 20.44
N CYS A 259 -17.06 12.92 19.88
CA CYS A 259 -15.65 12.57 19.93
C CYS A 259 -15.01 12.69 21.32
N ILE A 260 -15.45 13.64 22.13
CA ILE A 260 -14.95 13.82 23.50
C ILE A 260 -15.45 12.68 24.40
N GLY A 261 -16.73 12.33 24.26
CA GLY A 261 -17.39 11.34 25.11
C GLY A 261 -17.72 11.86 26.51
N GLU A 262 -18.38 11.03 27.32
CA GLU A 262 -18.72 11.36 28.71
C GLU A 262 -17.45 11.61 29.52
N HIS A 263 -17.39 12.77 30.18
CA HIS A 263 -16.24 13.22 30.98
C HIS A 263 -14.88 13.15 30.24
N GLY A 264 -14.89 13.15 28.90
CA GLY A 264 -13.68 13.09 28.11
C GLY A 264 -13.09 11.68 27.92
N ALA A 265 -13.84 10.62 28.26
CA ALA A 265 -13.34 9.25 28.28
C ALA A 265 -12.83 8.78 26.89
N ARG A 266 -13.56 9.10 25.81
CA ARG A 266 -13.18 8.66 24.46
C ARG A 266 -11.90 9.34 23.98
N VAL A 267 -11.80 10.66 24.11
CA VAL A 267 -10.58 11.39 23.72
C VAL A 267 -9.40 11.00 24.60
N ALA A 268 -9.60 10.74 25.91
CA ALA A 268 -8.54 10.30 26.82
C ALA A 268 -7.97 8.93 26.42
N ALA A 269 -8.82 7.98 26.00
CA ALA A 269 -8.38 6.69 25.50
C ALA A 269 -7.50 6.80 24.25
N VAL A 270 -7.82 7.72 23.32
CA VAL A 270 -6.97 7.99 22.14
C VAL A 270 -5.67 8.66 22.55
N VAL A 271 -5.70 9.65 23.46
CA VAL A 271 -4.50 10.35 23.98
C VAL A 271 -3.54 9.36 24.64
N GLU A 272 -4.04 8.40 25.42
CA GLU A 272 -3.24 7.35 26.04
C GLU A 272 -2.52 6.49 24.99
N LYS A 273 -3.23 6.03 23.94
CA LYS A 273 -2.66 5.24 22.84
C LYS A 273 -1.62 6.00 22.01
N LEU A 274 -1.65 7.33 22.05
CA LEU A 274 -0.69 8.23 21.38
C LEU A 274 0.42 8.73 22.33
N GLY A 275 0.58 8.11 23.52
CA GLY A 275 1.65 8.47 24.45
C GLY A 275 1.50 9.86 25.09
N GLY A 276 0.27 10.36 25.26
CA GLY A 276 -0.01 11.65 25.88
C GLY A 276 -0.07 12.84 24.92
N GLU A 277 -0.11 12.60 23.62
CA GLU A 277 -0.27 13.65 22.59
C GLU A 277 -1.60 14.40 22.80
N LYS A 278 -1.55 15.73 22.88
CA LYS A 278 -2.74 16.57 23.11
C LYS A 278 -3.60 16.63 21.85
N ILE A 279 -4.92 16.50 22.02
CA ILE A 279 -5.87 16.50 20.92
C ILE A 279 -6.89 17.63 21.10
N ASP A 280 -6.95 18.53 20.13
CA ASP A 280 -8.00 19.54 20.02
C ASP A 280 -9.01 19.12 18.96
N ILE A 281 -10.26 18.93 19.38
CA ILE A 281 -11.37 18.58 18.49
C ILE A 281 -12.16 19.86 18.21
N VAL A 282 -12.28 20.23 16.95
CA VAL A 282 -12.95 21.47 16.53
C VAL A 282 -14.09 21.17 15.56
N LYS A 283 -15.13 21.97 15.60
CA LYS A 283 -16.25 21.88 14.66
C LYS A 283 -15.80 22.39 13.29
N TRP A 284 -15.99 21.58 12.25
CA TRP A 284 -15.83 22.01 10.87
C TRP A 284 -17.07 22.81 10.43
N SER A 285 -16.89 23.84 9.62
CA SER A 285 -17.95 24.63 8.97
C SER A 285 -17.62 24.85 7.51
N GLU A 286 -18.66 24.93 6.67
CA GLU A 286 -18.50 25.38 5.26
C GLU A 286 -18.11 26.87 5.19
N ASP A 287 -18.56 27.66 6.17
CA ASP A 287 -18.05 29.04 6.32
C ASP A 287 -16.62 28.98 6.84
N ILE A 288 -15.71 29.39 5.98
CA ILE A 288 -14.29 29.37 6.28
C ILE A 288 -13.90 30.27 7.45
N SER A 289 -14.62 31.40 7.64
CA SER A 289 -14.36 32.31 8.77
C SER A 289 -14.76 31.67 10.09
N GLU A 290 -15.89 30.98 10.13
CA GLU A 290 -16.30 30.20 11.30
C GLU A 290 -15.32 29.04 11.55
N PHE A 291 -14.90 28.34 10.51
CA PHE A 291 -13.96 27.23 10.63
C PHE A 291 -12.61 27.68 11.16
N ILE A 292 -12.04 28.79 10.65
CA ILE A 292 -10.77 29.34 11.14
C ILE A 292 -10.91 29.75 12.60
N SER A 293 -12.04 30.42 12.97
CA SER A 293 -12.31 30.80 14.35
C SER A 293 -12.35 29.58 15.29
N ALA A 294 -13.05 28.51 14.89
CA ALA A 294 -13.09 27.26 15.64
C ALA A 294 -11.73 26.57 15.73
N ALA A 295 -10.95 26.56 14.64
CA ALA A 295 -9.64 25.93 14.56
C ALA A 295 -8.61 26.56 15.51
N LEU A 296 -8.71 27.87 15.79
CA LEU A 296 -7.82 28.57 16.74
C LEU A 296 -8.10 28.26 18.22
N SER A 297 -9.18 27.49 18.51
CA SER A 297 -9.40 27.03 19.88
C SER A 297 -8.11 26.47 20.51
N PRO A 298 -7.83 26.71 21.81
CA PRO A 298 -8.72 27.32 22.82
C PRO A 298 -8.76 28.85 22.83
N ALA A 299 -8.05 29.55 21.94
CA ALA A 299 -8.12 31.00 21.89
C ALA A 299 -9.47 31.47 21.33
N LYS A 300 -10.01 32.56 21.90
CA LYS A 300 -11.22 33.21 21.38
C LYS A 300 -10.84 34.16 20.27
N VAL A 301 -11.57 34.11 19.18
CA VAL A 301 -11.39 34.99 18.01
C VAL A 301 -12.45 36.08 18.05
N VAL A 302 -12.04 37.35 17.85
CA VAL A 302 -12.93 38.51 17.76
C VAL A 302 -13.45 38.63 16.33
N LYS A 303 -12.54 38.53 15.34
CA LYS A 303 -12.87 38.72 13.92
C LYS A 303 -11.94 37.94 13.03
N VAL A 304 -12.48 37.42 11.92
CA VAL A 304 -11.72 36.80 10.82
C VAL A 304 -12.01 37.59 9.57
N GLU A 305 -10.97 38.10 8.90
CA GLU A 305 -11.03 38.81 7.65
C GLU A 305 -10.28 38.03 6.57
N LEU A 306 -10.99 37.61 5.54
CA LEU A 306 -10.37 36.96 4.38
C LEU A 306 -9.70 38.02 3.53
N LEU A 307 -8.43 37.81 3.21
CA LEU A 307 -7.67 38.78 2.39
C LEU A 307 -7.84 38.44 0.91
N PRO A 308 -8.15 39.43 0.06
CA PRO A 308 -8.23 39.22 -1.38
C PRO A 308 -6.83 38.94 -1.94
N GLY A 309 -6.71 37.96 -2.83
CA GLY A 309 -5.45 37.59 -3.47
C GLY A 309 -5.46 36.17 -4.01
N GLU A 310 -4.41 35.76 -4.71
CA GLU A 310 -4.24 34.42 -5.25
C GLU A 310 -3.94 33.38 -4.14
N THR A 311 -3.36 33.84 -3.03
CA THR A 311 -3.05 32.97 -1.88
C THR A 311 -4.21 32.97 -0.89
N ARG A 312 -4.60 31.78 -0.40
CA ARG A 312 -5.58 31.63 0.68
C ARG A 312 -5.00 32.21 1.98
N SER A 313 -5.30 33.48 2.26
CA SER A 313 -4.78 34.18 3.42
C SER A 313 -5.91 34.86 4.20
N CYS A 314 -5.77 34.93 5.49
CA CYS A 314 -6.72 35.62 6.36
C CYS A 314 -5.99 36.34 7.49
N ARG A 315 -6.63 37.39 7.99
CA ARG A 315 -6.25 38.09 9.22
C ARG A 315 -7.23 37.74 10.31
N VAL A 316 -6.70 37.34 11.47
CA VAL A 316 -7.50 36.97 12.63
C VAL A 316 -7.16 37.91 13.76
N THR A 317 -8.19 38.63 14.28
CA THR A 317 -8.05 39.48 15.43
C THR A 317 -8.46 38.71 16.69
N VAL A 318 -7.58 38.76 17.69
CA VAL A 318 -7.83 38.10 19.01
C VAL A 318 -7.67 39.14 20.13
N PRO A 319 -8.32 38.94 21.30
CA PRO A 319 -8.07 39.77 22.45
C PRO A 319 -6.58 39.77 22.84
N ASP A 320 -6.02 40.86 23.26
CA ASP A 320 -4.60 40.99 23.58
C ASP A 320 -4.11 39.93 24.56
N GLN A 321 -4.90 39.64 25.58
CA GLN A 321 -4.57 38.60 26.58
C GLN A 321 -4.52 37.17 26.02
N GLN A 322 -5.04 36.96 24.82
CA GLN A 322 -5.09 35.63 24.18
C GLN A 322 -4.14 35.52 23.00
N LEU A 323 -3.38 36.54 22.67
CA LEU A 323 -2.44 36.53 21.56
C LEU A 323 -1.45 35.36 21.66
N SER A 324 -0.77 35.24 22.81
CA SER A 324 0.17 34.14 23.06
C SER A 324 -0.51 32.76 23.00
N LEU A 325 -1.77 32.64 23.40
CA LEU A 325 -2.53 31.40 23.32
C LEU A 325 -2.91 31.06 21.87
N ALA A 326 -3.30 32.07 21.08
CA ALA A 326 -3.64 31.92 19.66
C ALA A 326 -2.42 31.52 18.83
N ILE A 327 -1.27 32.09 19.09
CA ILE A 327 0.00 31.74 18.45
C ILE A 327 0.47 30.37 18.95
N GLY A 328 0.41 30.15 20.25
CA GLY A 328 0.90 28.94 20.91
C GLY A 328 2.42 28.90 21.08
N ASN A 329 2.92 27.91 21.82
CA ASN A 329 4.36 27.75 22.05
C ASN A 329 5.08 27.55 20.71
N LYS A 330 6.06 28.41 20.42
CA LYS A 330 6.82 28.42 19.16
C LYS A 330 5.91 28.44 17.91
N GLY A 331 4.74 29.07 17.97
CA GLY A 331 3.79 29.13 16.87
C GLY A 331 3.03 27.84 16.57
N GLN A 332 3.03 26.87 17.46
CA GLN A 332 2.42 25.56 17.24
C GLN A 332 0.93 25.63 16.92
N ASN A 333 0.16 26.43 17.70
CA ASN A 333 -1.28 26.54 17.49
C ASN A 333 -1.59 27.16 16.12
N ALA A 334 -0.91 28.24 15.76
CA ALA A 334 -1.05 28.90 14.46
C ALA A 334 -0.69 27.98 13.28
N ARG A 335 0.44 27.25 13.36
CA ARG A 335 0.84 26.31 12.31
C ARG A 335 -0.15 25.16 12.14
N LEU A 336 -0.62 24.57 13.24
CA LEU A 336 -1.62 23.51 13.19
C LEU A 336 -2.93 24.00 12.57
N CYS A 337 -3.38 25.22 12.91
CA CYS A 337 -4.56 25.84 12.32
C CYS A 337 -4.38 26.11 10.83
N ALA A 338 -3.24 26.65 10.42
CA ALA A 338 -2.96 26.93 9.02
C ALA A 338 -3.00 25.65 8.18
N ARG A 339 -2.37 24.57 8.65
CA ARG A 339 -2.44 23.26 7.97
C ARG A 339 -3.84 22.64 7.97
N LEU A 340 -4.59 22.80 9.07
CA LEU A 340 -5.94 22.25 9.20
C LEU A 340 -6.93 22.92 8.24
N THR A 341 -6.83 24.24 8.10
CA THR A 341 -7.77 25.06 7.31
C THR A 341 -7.31 25.26 5.86
N GLY A 342 -6.00 25.09 5.61
CA GLY A 342 -5.38 25.40 4.31
C GLY A 342 -5.25 26.89 4.03
N TYR A 343 -5.27 27.75 5.07
CA TYR A 343 -5.11 29.19 4.99
C TYR A 343 -3.85 29.67 5.70
N ASN A 344 -3.19 30.66 5.16
CA ASN A 344 -2.16 31.43 5.86
C ASN A 344 -2.85 32.38 6.84
N ILE A 345 -2.53 32.25 8.12
CA ILE A 345 -3.24 32.96 9.20
C ILE A 345 -2.31 34.05 9.80
N ASP A 346 -2.67 35.31 9.61
CA ASP A 346 -2.04 36.48 10.25
C ASP A 346 -2.82 36.80 11.54
N ILE A 347 -2.23 36.47 12.70
CA ILE A 347 -2.89 36.68 13.99
C ILE A 347 -2.48 38.04 14.55
N ARG A 348 -3.47 38.88 14.91
CA ARG A 348 -3.25 40.22 15.43
C ARG A 348 -4.00 40.48 16.75
N PRO A 349 -3.40 41.20 17.67
CA PRO A 349 -4.10 41.66 18.86
C PRO A 349 -5.12 42.76 18.50
N GLU A 350 -6.18 42.86 19.30
CA GLU A 350 -7.26 43.85 19.10
C GLU A 350 -6.76 45.28 19.23
N SER A 351 -5.82 45.56 20.13
CA SER A 351 -5.18 46.88 20.30
C SER A 351 -4.25 47.27 19.15
N GLY A 352 -3.82 46.29 18.30
CA GLY A 352 -2.78 46.49 17.31
C GLY A 352 -1.36 46.57 17.87
N TYR A 353 -1.18 46.41 19.20
CA TYR A 353 0.12 46.48 19.87
C TYR A 353 0.70 45.08 20.07
N TYR A 354 1.80 44.79 19.42
CA TYR A 354 2.66 43.61 19.65
C TYR A 354 3.68 44.01 20.72
N GLY A 355 3.64 43.50 21.94
CA GLY A 355 4.62 43.84 22.99
C GLY A 355 6.07 44.00 22.47
N GLU A 356 6.93 44.71 23.19
CA GLU A 356 8.26 45.13 22.73
C GLU A 356 9.21 44.02 22.24
N ASP A 357 8.88 42.75 22.40
CA ASP A 357 9.74 41.59 22.08
C ASP A 357 9.28 40.72 20.88
N GLU A 358 8.18 41.04 20.19
CA GLU A 358 7.66 40.17 19.11
C GLU A 358 7.33 40.98 17.82
N GLU A 359 8.34 41.51 17.15
CA GLU A 359 8.21 41.76 15.72
C GLU A 359 8.17 40.43 14.98
N PRO A 360 7.13 40.13 14.14
CA PRO A 360 7.13 38.95 13.32
C PRO A 360 8.35 38.97 12.39
N LYS A 361 9.30 38.06 12.61
CA LYS A 361 10.37 37.82 11.61
C LYS A 361 9.69 37.53 10.30
N LYS A 362 9.81 38.43 9.34
CA LYS A 362 9.51 38.15 7.94
C LYS A 362 10.30 36.90 7.55
N ASP A 363 9.60 35.83 7.26
CA ASP A 363 10.23 34.65 6.65
C ASP A 363 10.90 35.12 5.36
N ALA A 364 12.23 35.07 5.36
CA ALA A 364 13.05 35.23 4.18
C ALA A 364 12.88 33.94 3.34
N ALA A 365 11.85 33.92 2.52
CA ALA A 365 11.68 33.02 1.41
C ALA A 365 11.77 33.85 0.13
N ASP A 366 12.98 34.40 -0.14
CA ASP A 366 13.41 34.83 -1.46
C ASP A 366 14.92 35.12 -1.38
N ALA A 367 15.73 34.07 -1.58
CA ALA A 367 17.08 34.17 -2.11
C ALA A 367 17.61 32.80 -2.49
N GLU A 368 17.69 32.57 -3.82
CA GLU A 368 18.48 31.57 -4.56
C GLU A 368 18.08 30.08 -4.47
#